data_ee632ec7d15a2b39e1e0991028f360de
#
_entry.id   ee632ec7d15a2b39e1e0991028f360de
#
_cell.length_a   1.000
_cell.length_b   1.000
_cell.length_c   1.000
_cell.angle_alpha   90.00
_cell.angle_beta   90.00
_cell.angle_gamma   90.00
#
_symmetry.space_group_name_H-M   'P 1'
#
loop_
_entity.id
_entity.type
_entity.pdbx_description
1 polymer ?
#
loop_
_entity_poly.entity_id
_entity_poly.type
_entity_poly.pdbx_seq_one_letter_code
_entity_poly.pdbx_strand_id
1 'polypeptide(L)'
;AHIKSKNKDVPVIIISGHANIEMAVKSLHKGAFEFIEKPFDRDRLLNFVRRAVENYDLKKQNREYENKLFSSYEIIGNSKNILNINDQIKKISVRESRVFIYGPSGSGKELIARKIHKNSNRNKNPFIILNGALLDSDKYELELFGEEKENGSISYGALEKANSGTLLIDQISEIPLDIQSKILR
;
A
#
# COMPACT_ATOMS: atom_id res chain seq x y z
N ALA A 1 9.87 17.14 -18.31
CA ALA A 1 10.90 16.26 -17.71
C ALA A 1 11.61 16.91 -16.51
N HIS A 2 12.19 18.11 -16.65
CA HIS A 2 13.00 18.76 -15.58
C HIS A 2 12.23 19.02 -14.26
N ILE A 3 10.98 19.48 -14.31
CA ILE A 3 10.16 19.72 -13.10
C ILE A 3 9.91 18.40 -12.37
N LYS A 4 9.54 17.35 -13.09
CA LYS A 4 9.26 16.02 -12.52
C LYS A 4 10.52 15.30 -12.00
N SER A 5 11.71 15.64 -12.48
CA SER A 5 12.96 15.10 -11.92
C SER A 5 13.30 15.72 -10.57
N LYS A 6 12.90 16.97 -10.31
CA LYS A 6 13.08 17.62 -9.00
C LYS A 6 12.01 17.26 -7.99
N ASN A 7 10.76 17.15 -8.43
CA ASN A 7 9.64 16.71 -7.59
C ASN A 7 8.61 15.97 -8.43
N LYS A 8 8.51 14.66 -8.21
CA LYS A 8 7.61 13.76 -8.96
C LYS A 8 6.12 14.06 -8.73
N ASP A 9 5.76 14.65 -7.59
CA ASP A 9 4.38 14.80 -7.18
C ASP A 9 3.74 16.12 -7.65
N VAL A 10 4.56 17.14 -7.93
CA VAL A 10 4.04 18.42 -8.41
C VAL A 10 3.26 18.20 -9.72
N PRO A 11 1.96 18.55 -9.77
CA PRO A 11 1.19 18.48 -10.99
C PRO A 11 1.69 19.52 -12.01
N VAL A 12 1.83 19.11 -13.25
CA VAL A 12 2.29 19.99 -14.35
C VAL A 12 1.18 20.05 -15.39
N ILE A 13 0.63 21.24 -15.60
CA ILE A 13 -0.32 21.51 -16.67
C ILE A 13 0.46 22.18 -17.81
N ILE A 14 0.34 21.65 -19.00
CA ILE A 14 1.00 22.20 -20.21
C ILE A 14 -0.04 22.99 -20.99
N ILE A 15 0.32 24.21 -21.36
CA ILE A 15 -0.52 25.09 -22.18
C ILE A 15 0.23 25.38 -23.49
N SER A 16 -0.40 25.15 -24.65
CA SER A 16 0.20 25.35 -25.96
C SER A 16 -0.75 26.07 -26.91
N GLY A 17 -0.21 26.95 -27.74
CA GLY A 17 -0.95 27.60 -28.83
C GLY A 17 -0.96 26.79 -30.14
N HIS A 18 -0.09 25.78 -30.26
CA HIS A 18 -0.05 24.84 -31.36
C HIS A 18 -0.09 23.44 -30.76
N ALA A 19 -1.25 22.86 -30.72
CA ALA A 19 -1.44 21.53 -30.15
C ALA A 19 -1.89 20.57 -31.27
N ASN A 20 -1.30 19.39 -31.26
CA ASN A 20 -1.87 18.24 -31.94
C ASN A 20 -2.08 17.12 -30.93
N ILE A 21 -2.90 16.17 -31.27
CA ILE A 21 -3.24 15.02 -30.39
C ILE A 21 -1.97 14.27 -29.97
N GLU A 22 -1.01 14.13 -30.87
CA GLU A 22 0.25 13.44 -30.59
C GLU A 22 1.09 14.15 -29.51
N MET A 23 1.18 15.47 -29.55
CA MET A 23 1.87 16.27 -28.52
C MET A 23 1.17 16.18 -27.17
N ALA A 24 -0.17 16.18 -27.14
CA ALA A 24 -0.93 16.03 -25.91
C ALA A 24 -0.67 14.67 -25.29
N VAL A 25 -0.81 13.58 -26.04
CA VAL A 25 -0.55 12.22 -25.61
C VAL A 25 0.87 12.04 -25.10
N LYS A 26 1.87 12.53 -25.87
CA LYS A 26 3.28 12.47 -25.50
C LYS A 26 3.59 13.23 -24.20
N SER A 27 2.88 14.34 -23.98
CA SER A 27 3.02 15.14 -22.76
C SER A 27 2.46 14.43 -21.53
N LEU A 28 1.30 13.80 -21.65
CA LEU A 28 0.70 12.99 -20.60
C LEU A 28 1.57 11.76 -20.28
N HIS A 29 2.08 11.05 -21.26
CA HIS A 29 3.05 9.97 -21.06
C HIS A 29 4.33 10.40 -20.36
N LYS A 30 4.78 11.65 -20.52
CA LYS A 30 5.92 12.23 -19.79
C LYS A 30 5.54 12.72 -18.39
N GLY A 31 4.33 12.46 -17.92
CA GLY A 31 3.86 12.75 -16.57
C GLY A 31 3.26 14.16 -16.39
N ALA A 32 2.84 14.83 -17.46
CA ALA A 32 1.98 16.00 -17.29
C ALA A 32 0.64 15.57 -16.68
N PHE A 33 0.08 16.42 -15.82
CA PHE A 33 -1.23 16.20 -15.23
C PHE A 33 -2.34 16.44 -16.25
N GLU A 34 -2.17 17.49 -17.07
CA GLU A 34 -3.12 17.87 -18.10
C GLU A 34 -2.43 18.66 -19.22
N PHE A 35 -3.08 18.70 -20.39
CA PHE A 35 -2.65 19.48 -21.55
C PHE A 35 -3.83 20.34 -22.04
N ILE A 36 -3.58 21.65 -22.23
CA ILE A 36 -4.59 22.64 -22.63
C ILE A 36 -4.13 23.36 -23.88
N GLU A 37 -4.98 23.41 -24.89
CA GLU A 37 -4.76 24.18 -26.11
C GLU A 37 -5.33 25.60 -25.99
N LYS A 38 -4.64 26.58 -26.52
CA LYS A 38 -5.13 27.96 -26.67
C LYS A 38 -5.93 28.09 -27.97
N PRO A 39 -7.03 28.86 -27.99
CA PRO A 39 -7.63 29.59 -26.86
C PRO A 39 -8.40 28.65 -25.92
N PHE A 40 -8.38 28.94 -24.61
CA PHE A 40 -9.11 28.17 -23.61
C PHE A 40 -10.01 29.07 -22.77
N ASP A 41 -11.12 28.51 -22.29
CA ASP A 41 -12.00 29.16 -21.35
C ASP A 41 -11.40 29.20 -19.94
N ARG A 42 -11.64 30.32 -19.23
CA ARG A 42 -11.18 30.54 -17.86
C ARG A 42 -11.66 29.44 -16.91
N ASP A 43 -12.92 29.04 -17.00
CA ASP A 43 -13.52 28.07 -16.09
C ASP A 43 -12.92 26.69 -16.30
N ARG A 44 -12.61 26.35 -17.55
CA ARG A 44 -11.89 25.11 -17.89
C ARG A 44 -10.51 25.06 -17.26
N LEU A 45 -9.73 26.14 -17.37
CA LEU A 45 -8.41 26.23 -16.75
C LEU A 45 -8.52 26.12 -15.23
N LEU A 46 -9.45 26.84 -14.60
CA LEU A 46 -9.65 26.79 -13.14
C LEU A 46 -10.03 25.40 -12.65
N ASN A 47 -10.87 24.67 -13.39
CA ASN A 47 -11.23 23.30 -13.07
C ASN A 47 -10.03 22.36 -13.09
N PHE A 48 -9.14 22.48 -14.11
CA PHE A 48 -7.94 21.66 -14.15
C PHE A 48 -6.96 22.01 -13.04
N VAL A 49 -6.80 23.28 -12.71
CA VAL A 49 -5.93 23.72 -11.61
C VAL A 49 -6.47 23.19 -10.28
N ARG A 50 -7.79 23.29 -10.03
CA ARG A 50 -8.41 22.77 -8.81
C ARG A 50 -8.16 21.27 -8.66
N ARG A 51 -8.47 20.47 -9.68
CA ARG A 51 -8.23 19.03 -9.68
C ARG A 51 -6.75 18.67 -9.49
N ALA A 52 -5.85 19.45 -10.06
CA ALA A 52 -4.41 19.27 -9.92
C ALA A 52 -3.97 19.50 -8.46
N VAL A 53 -4.45 20.56 -7.82
CA VAL A 53 -4.16 20.88 -6.41
C VAL A 53 -4.75 19.82 -5.49
N GLU A 54 -6.03 19.46 -5.65
CA GLU A 54 -6.68 18.42 -4.87
C GLU A 54 -5.91 17.08 -4.94
N ASN A 55 -5.50 16.67 -6.15
CA ASN A 55 -4.71 15.44 -6.33
C ASN A 55 -3.35 15.53 -5.65
N TYR A 56 -2.70 16.69 -5.67
CA TYR A 56 -1.43 16.92 -4.99
C TYR A 56 -1.58 16.84 -3.47
N ASP A 57 -2.61 17.49 -2.92
CA ASP A 57 -2.88 17.50 -1.49
C ASP A 57 -3.24 16.10 -0.97
N LEU A 58 -4.06 15.34 -1.70
CA LEU A 58 -4.36 13.96 -1.36
C LEU A 58 -3.09 13.07 -1.35
N LYS A 59 -2.23 13.22 -2.35
CA LYS A 59 -0.95 12.48 -2.39
C LYS A 59 -0.02 12.88 -1.25
N LYS A 60 0.03 14.16 -0.91
CA LYS A 60 0.82 14.67 0.22
C LYS A 60 0.29 14.14 1.54
N GLN A 61 -1.02 14.20 1.78
CA GLN A 61 -1.65 13.64 2.98
C GLN A 61 -1.40 12.15 3.12
N ASN A 62 -1.60 11.35 2.06
CA ASN A 62 -1.32 9.92 2.07
C ASN A 62 0.14 9.64 2.47
N ARG A 63 1.10 10.38 1.90
CA ARG A 63 2.52 10.24 2.25
C ARG A 63 2.81 10.63 3.70
N GLU A 64 2.16 11.68 4.21
CA GLU A 64 2.30 12.08 5.61
C GLU A 64 1.72 11.02 6.57
N TYR A 65 0.56 10.43 6.22
CA TYR A 65 0.00 9.30 6.96
C TYR A 65 0.90 8.07 6.91
N GLU A 66 1.40 7.71 5.74
CA GLU A 66 2.38 6.63 5.59
C GLU A 66 3.62 6.88 6.44
N ASN A 67 4.22 8.07 6.38
CA ASN A 67 5.40 8.42 7.17
C ASN A 67 5.12 8.37 8.68
N LYS A 68 3.97 8.87 9.15
CA LYS A 68 3.57 8.76 10.55
C LYS A 68 3.39 7.32 10.99
N LEU A 69 2.72 6.52 10.19
CA LEU A 69 2.58 5.07 10.45
C LEU A 69 3.96 4.39 10.47
N PHE A 70 4.85 4.72 9.52
CA PHE A 70 6.16 4.09 9.43
C PHE A 70 7.15 4.55 10.51
N SER A 71 7.09 5.81 10.98
CA SER A 71 7.94 6.28 12.07
C SER A 71 7.58 5.64 13.41
N SER A 72 6.32 5.24 13.60
CA SER A 72 5.88 4.52 14.80
C SER A 72 6.33 3.05 14.85
N TYR A 73 6.87 2.51 13.74
CA TYR A 73 7.27 1.10 13.62
C TYR A 73 8.79 0.88 13.55
N GLU A 74 9.59 1.77 14.13
CA GLU A 74 11.04 1.54 14.25
C GLU A 74 11.37 0.65 15.44
N ILE A 75 12.15 -0.41 15.19
CA ILE A 75 12.71 -1.22 16.27
C ILE A 75 13.87 -0.43 16.88
N ILE A 76 13.66 0.07 18.09
CA ILE A 76 14.64 0.88 18.82
C ILE A 76 15.43 -0.03 19.76
N GLY A 77 16.76 0.05 19.71
CA GLY A 77 17.65 -0.67 20.60
C GLY A 77 18.94 -1.12 19.93
N ASN A 78 20.00 -1.27 20.75
CA ASN A 78 21.34 -1.66 20.32
C ASN A 78 21.81 -2.95 21.01
N SER A 79 20.91 -3.69 21.67
CA SER A 79 21.28 -4.98 22.27
C SER A 79 21.66 -5.97 21.18
N LYS A 80 22.49 -6.95 21.51
CA LYS A 80 22.93 -8.02 20.59
C LYS A 80 21.74 -8.75 19.98
N ASN A 81 20.65 -8.95 20.73
CA ASN A 81 19.44 -9.61 20.25
C ASN A 81 18.71 -8.75 19.20
N ILE A 82 18.56 -7.43 19.43
CA ILE A 82 17.95 -6.51 18.50
C ILE A 82 18.75 -6.40 17.21
N LEU A 83 20.07 -6.35 17.29
CA LEU A 83 20.94 -6.35 16.11
C LEU A 83 20.77 -7.63 15.29
N ASN A 84 20.75 -8.79 15.96
CA ASN A 84 20.51 -10.08 15.29
C ASN A 84 19.13 -10.14 14.61
N ILE A 85 18.08 -9.69 15.29
CA ILE A 85 16.73 -9.60 14.69
C ILE A 85 16.74 -8.71 13.45
N ASN A 86 17.37 -7.54 13.51
CA ASN A 86 17.48 -6.63 12.37
C ASN A 86 18.21 -7.26 11.18
N ASP A 87 19.27 -8.04 11.43
CA ASP A 87 19.99 -8.75 10.38
C ASP A 87 19.16 -9.89 9.77
N GLN A 88 18.40 -10.61 10.60
CA GLN A 88 17.43 -11.61 10.11
C GLN A 88 16.35 -10.97 9.24
N ILE A 89 15.76 -9.85 9.68
CA ILE A 89 14.78 -9.09 8.90
C ILE A 89 15.33 -8.74 7.51
N LYS A 90 16.54 -8.17 7.44
CA LYS A 90 17.18 -7.84 6.16
C LYS A 90 17.31 -9.05 5.23
N LYS A 91 17.71 -10.19 5.76
CA LYS A 91 17.88 -11.43 4.98
C LYS A 91 16.57 -12.01 4.48
N ILE A 92 15.51 -11.93 5.29
CA ILE A 92 14.19 -12.49 4.98
C ILE A 92 13.42 -11.59 4.02
N SER A 93 13.52 -10.27 4.18
CA SER A 93 12.73 -9.29 3.43
C SER A 93 12.91 -9.37 1.91
N VAL A 94 14.06 -9.81 1.43
CA VAL A 94 14.35 -9.95 -0.01
C VAL A 94 13.86 -11.28 -0.59
N ARG A 95 13.31 -12.17 0.24
CA ARG A 95 12.86 -13.50 -0.18
C ARG A 95 11.34 -13.55 -0.24
N GLU A 96 10.82 -14.26 -1.23
CA GLU A 96 9.40 -14.56 -1.34
C GLU A 96 9.07 -15.85 -0.56
N SER A 97 9.10 -15.77 0.76
CA SER A 97 8.85 -16.93 1.63
C SER A 97 7.84 -16.61 2.71
N ARG A 98 7.16 -17.65 3.19
CA ARG A 98 6.34 -17.54 4.38
C ARG A 98 7.26 -17.36 5.60
N VAL A 99 6.87 -16.46 6.51
CA VAL A 99 7.64 -16.14 7.72
C VAL A 99 6.77 -16.41 8.94
N PHE A 100 7.28 -17.20 9.87
CA PHE A 100 6.64 -17.43 11.15
C PHE A 100 7.36 -16.63 12.24
N ILE A 101 6.63 -15.75 12.92
CA ILE A 101 7.13 -14.90 14.00
C ILE A 101 6.48 -15.37 15.30
N TYR A 102 7.27 -15.87 16.22
CA TYR A 102 6.77 -16.32 17.52
C TYR A 102 7.37 -15.51 18.67
N GLY A 103 6.62 -15.41 19.75
CA GLY A 103 7.01 -14.66 20.94
C GLY A 103 5.81 -14.36 21.84
N PRO A 104 6.02 -13.93 23.09
CA PRO A 104 4.94 -13.60 24.00
C PRO A 104 4.10 -12.42 23.49
N SER A 105 2.90 -12.26 24.06
CA SER A 105 2.06 -11.10 23.74
C SER A 105 2.82 -9.80 24.08
N GLY A 106 2.65 -8.77 23.24
CA GLY A 106 3.34 -7.49 23.42
C GLY A 106 4.82 -7.45 23.01
N SER A 107 5.41 -8.58 22.55
CA SER A 107 6.84 -8.63 22.16
C SER A 107 7.19 -7.91 20.86
N GLY A 108 6.23 -7.30 20.17
CA GLY A 108 6.47 -6.56 18.94
C GLY A 108 6.43 -7.40 17.66
N LYS A 109 5.72 -8.53 17.63
CA LYS A 109 5.59 -9.39 16.44
C LYS A 109 5.07 -8.64 15.22
N GLU A 110 4.05 -7.81 15.39
CA GLU A 110 3.52 -6.97 14.31
C GLU A 110 4.56 -5.96 13.81
N LEU A 111 5.34 -5.36 14.71
CA LEU A 111 6.41 -4.44 14.36
C LEU A 111 7.46 -5.09 13.46
N ILE A 112 7.84 -6.34 13.78
CA ILE A 112 8.76 -7.14 12.96
C ILE A 112 8.15 -7.42 11.58
N ALA A 113 6.88 -7.85 11.51
CA ALA A 113 6.19 -8.13 10.25
C ALA A 113 6.12 -6.88 9.35
N ARG A 114 5.77 -5.72 9.91
CA ARG A 114 5.76 -4.45 9.19
C ARG A 114 7.16 -4.06 8.69
N LYS A 115 8.19 -4.30 9.48
CA LYS A 115 9.58 -4.01 9.08
C LYS A 115 10.05 -4.95 7.97
N ILE A 116 9.65 -6.20 7.99
CA ILE A 116 9.90 -7.16 6.88
C ILE A 116 9.22 -6.65 5.60
N HIS A 117 7.95 -6.29 5.66
CA HIS A 117 7.22 -5.75 4.52
C HIS A 117 7.89 -4.47 3.97
N LYS A 118 8.22 -3.51 4.84
CA LYS A 118 8.87 -2.25 4.46
C LYS A 118 10.18 -2.45 3.71
N ASN A 119 10.96 -3.47 4.08
CA ASN A 119 12.25 -3.79 3.46
C ASN A 119 12.13 -4.74 2.27
N SER A 120 10.93 -5.23 1.95
CA SER A 120 10.69 -6.16 0.85
C SER A 120 10.48 -5.47 -0.48
N ASN A 121 10.52 -6.25 -1.57
CA ASN A 121 10.17 -5.78 -2.91
C ASN A 121 8.68 -5.40 -3.03
N ARG A 122 7.86 -5.77 -2.03
CA ARG A 122 6.40 -5.52 -1.98
C ARG A 122 6.02 -4.30 -1.13
N ASN A 123 6.98 -3.48 -0.71
CA ASN A 123 6.79 -2.36 0.21
C ASN A 123 5.85 -1.24 -0.29
N LYS A 124 5.52 -1.23 -1.58
CA LYS A 124 4.57 -0.29 -2.19
C LYS A 124 3.16 -0.87 -2.31
N ASN A 125 2.99 -2.15 -2.01
CA ASN A 125 1.76 -2.89 -2.13
C ASN A 125 1.06 -2.98 -0.76
N PRO A 126 -0.20 -3.42 -0.69
CA PRO A 126 -0.94 -3.48 0.57
C PRO A 126 -0.26 -4.35 1.64
N PHE A 127 -0.34 -3.89 2.89
CA PHE A 127 -0.04 -4.67 4.09
C PHE A 127 -1.34 -4.87 4.85
N ILE A 128 -1.89 -6.06 4.78
CA ILE A 128 -3.18 -6.42 5.38
C ILE A 128 -2.93 -7.20 6.66
N ILE A 129 -3.67 -6.88 7.71
CA ILE A 129 -3.62 -7.61 8.99
C ILE A 129 -4.96 -8.31 9.20
N LEU A 130 -4.90 -9.59 9.46
CA LEU A 130 -6.00 -10.39 9.97
C LEU A 130 -5.66 -10.81 11.40
N ASN A 131 -6.51 -10.44 12.37
CA ASN A 131 -6.34 -10.85 13.75
C ASN A 131 -7.30 -12.00 14.06
N GLY A 132 -6.74 -13.20 14.30
CA GLY A 132 -7.52 -14.40 14.57
C GLY A 132 -8.34 -14.32 15.85
N ALA A 133 -7.91 -13.56 16.87
CA ALA A 133 -8.68 -13.46 18.12
C ALA A 133 -9.89 -12.51 18.05
N LEU A 134 -9.97 -11.67 17.02
CA LEU A 134 -11.05 -10.68 16.90
C LEU A 134 -12.21 -11.13 16.01
N LEU A 135 -12.09 -12.29 15.39
CA LEU A 135 -13.10 -12.81 14.48
C LEU A 135 -13.99 -13.83 15.19
N ASP A 136 -15.29 -13.71 14.95
CA ASP A 136 -16.26 -14.75 15.30
C ASP A 136 -16.00 -16.01 14.45
N SER A 137 -16.21 -17.21 15.02
CA SER A 137 -15.95 -18.51 14.35
C SER A 137 -16.56 -18.60 12.95
N ASP A 138 -17.72 -18.03 12.76
CA ASP A 138 -18.49 -18.11 11.51
C ASP A 138 -18.04 -17.13 10.44
N LYS A 139 -17.16 -16.17 10.79
CA LYS A 139 -16.71 -15.11 9.89
C LYS A 139 -15.31 -15.30 9.32
N TYR A 140 -14.56 -16.31 9.81
CA TYR A 140 -13.18 -16.52 9.33
C TYR A 140 -13.09 -16.74 7.83
N GLU A 141 -13.98 -17.54 7.26
CA GLU A 141 -13.97 -17.81 5.82
C GLU A 141 -14.28 -16.56 5.02
N LEU A 142 -15.30 -15.83 5.45
CA LEU A 142 -15.71 -14.59 4.81
C LEU A 142 -14.58 -13.53 4.84
N GLU A 143 -13.96 -13.31 5.98
CA GLU A 143 -12.91 -12.33 6.15
C GLU A 143 -11.60 -12.74 5.42
N LEU A 144 -11.29 -14.04 5.35
CA LEU A 144 -10.11 -14.53 4.65
C LEU A 144 -10.29 -14.59 3.14
N PHE A 145 -11.38 -15.22 2.69
CA PHE A 145 -11.58 -15.56 1.28
C PHE A 145 -12.56 -14.64 0.56
N GLY A 146 -13.41 -13.93 1.34
CA GLY A 146 -14.48 -13.10 0.77
C GLY A 146 -15.72 -13.91 0.39
N GLU A 147 -16.70 -13.25 -0.20
CA GLU A 147 -17.92 -13.86 -0.71
C GLU A 147 -18.43 -13.16 -1.96
N GLU A 148 -19.10 -13.91 -2.81
CA GLU A 148 -19.96 -13.38 -3.87
C GLU A 148 -21.41 -13.45 -3.40
N LYS A 149 -22.06 -12.29 -3.29
CA LYS A 149 -23.46 -12.20 -2.84
C LYS A 149 -24.41 -12.51 -4.00
N GLU A 150 -25.62 -12.96 -3.69
CA GLU A 150 -26.66 -13.29 -4.67
C GLU A 150 -26.98 -12.14 -5.65
N ASN A 151 -26.76 -10.90 -5.25
CA ASN A 151 -26.94 -9.72 -6.10
C ASN A 151 -25.75 -9.44 -7.04
N GLY A 152 -24.77 -10.35 -7.10
CA GLY A 152 -23.55 -10.20 -7.92
C GLY A 152 -22.50 -9.24 -7.34
N SER A 153 -22.68 -8.69 -6.13
CA SER A 153 -21.64 -7.90 -5.49
C SER A 153 -20.60 -8.80 -4.81
N ILE A 154 -19.33 -8.48 -5.01
CA ILE A 154 -18.19 -9.24 -4.46
C ILE A 154 -17.65 -8.50 -3.23
N SER A 155 -17.53 -9.22 -2.11
CA SER A 155 -16.82 -8.77 -0.92
C SER A 155 -15.46 -9.44 -0.88
N TYR A 156 -14.41 -8.70 -1.19
CA TYR A 156 -13.04 -9.22 -1.21
C TYR A 156 -12.54 -9.56 0.18
N GLY A 157 -11.97 -10.77 0.33
CA GLY A 157 -11.33 -11.22 1.56
C GLY A 157 -9.92 -10.65 1.78
N ALA A 158 -9.34 -10.96 2.94
CA ALA A 158 -8.00 -10.48 3.30
C ALA A 158 -6.91 -11.00 2.34
N LEU A 159 -7.03 -12.22 1.83
CA LEU A 159 -6.08 -12.78 0.86
C LEU A 159 -6.08 -11.99 -0.45
N GLU A 160 -7.25 -11.63 -0.96
CA GLU A 160 -7.37 -10.89 -2.20
C GLU A 160 -6.96 -9.42 -2.03
N LYS A 161 -7.35 -8.80 -0.91
CA LYS A 161 -6.89 -7.44 -0.53
C LYS A 161 -5.36 -7.36 -0.39
N ALA A 162 -4.71 -8.45 0.03
CA ALA A 162 -3.26 -8.54 0.17
C ALA A 162 -2.55 -8.95 -1.13
N ASN A 163 -3.25 -9.08 -2.24
CA ASN A 163 -2.68 -9.52 -3.51
C ASN A 163 -1.46 -8.68 -3.91
N SER A 164 -0.38 -9.34 -4.32
CA SER A 164 0.93 -8.73 -4.59
C SER A 164 1.58 -8.00 -3.39
N GLY A 165 0.91 -7.96 -2.24
CA GLY A 165 1.35 -7.34 -1.00
C GLY A 165 1.81 -8.35 0.06
N THR A 166 1.45 -8.09 1.31
CA THR A 166 1.75 -8.94 2.46
C THR A 166 0.52 -9.10 3.33
N LEU A 167 0.18 -10.32 3.68
CA LEU A 167 -0.83 -10.64 4.69
C LEU A 167 -0.13 -11.04 5.99
N LEU A 168 -0.43 -10.34 7.07
CA LEU A 168 -0.10 -10.75 8.44
C LEU A 168 -1.31 -11.41 9.07
N ILE A 169 -1.17 -12.66 9.47
CA ILE A 169 -2.16 -13.36 10.28
C ILE A 169 -1.62 -13.35 11.71
N ASP A 170 -2.19 -12.49 12.55
CA ASP A 170 -1.85 -12.43 13.97
C ASP A 170 -2.72 -13.40 14.77
N GLN A 171 -2.16 -13.97 15.84
CA GLN A 171 -2.83 -14.95 16.70
C GLN A 171 -3.42 -16.16 15.92
N ILE A 172 -2.62 -16.75 15.05
CA ILE A 172 -3.03 -17.88 14.21
C ILE A 172 -3.51 -19.09 15.04
N SER A 173 -3.08 -19.21 16.28
CA SER A 173 -3.53 -20.25 17.22
C SER A 173 -5.02 -20.17 17.58
N GLU A 174 -5.63 -19.00 17.45
CA GLU A 174 -7.05 -18.77 17.73
C GLU A 174 -7.94 -19.13 16.53
N ILE A 175 -7.35 -19.30 15.36
CA ILE A 175 -8.07 -19.67 14.14
C ILE A 175 -8.39 -21.17 14.19
N PRO A 176 -9.62 -21.61 13.88
CA PRO A 176 -10.00 -23.03 13.83
C PRO A 176 -9.10 -23.85 12.89
N LEU A 177 -8.81 -25.09 13.23
CA LEU A 177 -7.86 -25.97 12.51
C LEU A 177 -8.26 -26.24 11.06
N ASP A 178 -9.56 -26.32 10.78
CA ASP A 178 -10.09 -26.48 9.43
C ASP A 178 -9.75 -25.26 8.55
N ILE A 179 -9.86 -24.05 9.11
CA ILE A 179 -9.48 -22.79 8.43
C ILE A 179 -7.96 -22.70 8.25
N GLN A 180 -7.19 -23.07 9.28
CA GLN A 180 -5.71 -23.12 9.15
C GLN A 180 -5.30 -24.05 7.99
N SER A 181 -5.97 -25.17 7.84
CA SER A 181 -5.72 -26.13 6.76
C SER A 181 -6.04 -25.55 5.37
N LYS A 182 -7.05 -24.69 5.27
CA LYS A 182 -7.38 -23.96 4.01
C LYS A 182 -6.35 -22.89 3.66
N ILE A 183 -5.79 -22.20 4.65
CA ILE A 183 -4.73 -21.20 4.45
C ILE A 183 -3.43 -21.83 3.92
N LEU A 184 -3.17 -23.08 4.26
CA LEU A 184 -1.94 -23.78 3.85
C LEU A 184 -1.97 -24.31 2.41
N ARG A 185 -3.14 -24.46 1.83
CA ARG A 185 -3.33 -24.88 0.43
C ARG A 185 -3.13 -23.71 -0.54
#